data_05ca45504a473a144fad2583e23de286
#
_entry.id   05ca45504a473a144fad2583e23de286
#
_cell.length_a   1.000
_cell.length_b   1.000
_cell.length_c   1.000
_cell.angle_alpha   90.00
_cell.angle_beta   90.00
_cell.angle_gamma   90.00
#
_symmetry.space_group_name_H-M   'P 1'
#
loop_
_entity.id
_entity.type
_entity.pdbx_description
1 polymer ?
#
loop_
_entity_poly.entity_id
_entity_poly.type
_entity_poly.pdbx_seq_one_letter_code
_entity_poly.pdbx_strand_id
1 'polypeptide(L)'
;MAEIQRDWRQFALLLIDMQRDFWPDKLAQSFPIFPSRITQLLELCRREGIQVVHLRVSFRSDKSDWMVRYKFRGHIPCVQGTPGVETLPFALEAPGEVVIVKHSFDGFHNPQLLAYLQSKGKRFLLAAGLVTSTCVLFTAVSAAQHGFLAAVVEDCCADEPTLHQQTLDRYQFIFERTTVERIPDCFPEWQAAMEALDELAKGD
;
A
#
# COMPACT_ATOMS: atom_id res chain seq x y z
N MET A 1 -30.78 -13.97 1.81
CA MET A 1 -29.66 -14.33 0.93
C MET A 1 -28.57 -14.88 1.84
N ALA A 2 -28.00 -16.06 1.53
CA ALA A 2 -26.88 -16.58 2.31
C ALA A 2 -25.70 -15.59 2.20
N GLU A 3 -25.14 -15.20 3.34
CA GLU A 3 -23.94 -14.39 3.39
C GLU A 3 -22.80 -15.19 2.72
N ILE A 4 -22.26 -14.69 1.62
CA ILE A 4 -21.10 -15.32 0.95
C ILE A 4 -19.94 -15.21 1.92
N GLN A 5 -19.52 -16.33 2.49
CA GLN A 5 -18.35 -16.37 3.36
C GLN A 5 -17.10 -16.11 2.49
N ARG A 6 -16.53 -14.92 2.61
CA ARG A 6 -15.33 -14.50 1.88
C ARG A 6 -14.08 -15.00 2.59
N ASP A 7 -13.21 -15.69 1.89
CA ASP A 7 -11.91 -16.14 2.42
C ASP A 7 -10.79 -15.17 2.04
N TRP A 8 -10.50 -14.23 2.91
CA TRP A 8 -9.48 -13.21 2.70
C TRP A 8 -8.04 -13.64 3.04
N ARG A 9 -7.80 -14.92 3.36
CA ARG A 9 -6.47 -15.38 3.82
C ARG A 9 -5.35 -15.14 2.81
N GLN A 10 -5.65 -15.13 1.50
CA GLN A 10 -4.67 -14.90 0.44
C GLN A 10 -4.48 -13.40 0.11
N PHE A 11 -5.20 -12.51 0.79
CA PHE A 11 -5.13 -11.08 0.60
C PHE A 11 -4.25 -10.41 1.65
N ALA A 12 -3.61 -9.29 1.28
CA ALA A 12 -2.98 -8.38 2.22
C ALA A 12 -3.16 -6.92 1.80
N LEU A 13 -3.28 -6.03 2.78
CA LEU A 13 -3.19 -4.58 2.58
C LEU A 13 -1.74 -4.15 2.80
N LEU A 14 -1.16 -3.48 1.82
CA LEU A 14 0.07 -2.70 1.95
C LEU A 14 -0.32 -1.25 2.22
N LEU A 15 -0.18 -0.82 3.47
CA LEU A 15 -0.44 0.57 3.87
C LEU A 15 0.87 1.34 3.88
N ILE A 16 1.03 2.25 2.91
CA ILE A 16 2.32 2.78 2.46
C ILE A 16 2.52 4.19 2.97
N ASP A 17 3.63 4.40 3.70
CA ASP A 17 4.18 5.70 4.10
C ASP A 17 3.18 6.67 4.76
N MET A 18 2.35 6.13 5.66
CA MET A 18 1.36 6.91 6.42
C MET A 18 2.05 7.72 7.52
N GLN A 19 2.95 8.65 7.11
CA GLN A 19 3.84 9.41 8.00
C GLN A 19 3.68 10.92 7.79
N ARG A 20 3.99 11.71 8.83
CA ARG A 20 3.73 13.16 8.86
C ARG A 20 4.37 13.93 7.73
N ASP A 21 5.61 13.60 7.32
CA ASP A 21 6.30 14.32 6.24
C ASP A 21 5.61 14.16 4.87
N PHE A 22 4.77 13.14 4.71
CA PHE A 22 4.01 12.90 3.48
C PHE A 22 2.59 13.46 3.52
N TRP A 23 2.16 14.06 4.63
CA TRP A 23 0.82 14.60 4.80
C TRP A 23 0.83 16.09 5.18
N PRO A 24 1.35 16.99 4.31
CA PRO A 24 1.33 18.42 4.55
C PRO A 24 -0.08 19.00 4.45
N ASP A 25 -0.32 20.16 5.07
CA ASP A 25 -1.63 20.84 5.10
C ASP A 25 -2.26 21.01 3.72
N LYS A 26 -1.47 21.32 2.70
CA LYS A 26 -1.96 21.46 1.32
C LYS A 26 -2.57 20.16 0.80
N LEU A 27 -1.95 19.02 1.09
CA LEU A 27 -2.48 17.72 0.70
C LEU A 27 -3.74 17.39 1.48
N ALA A 28 -3.75 17.66 2.79
CA ALA A 28 -4.90 17.46 3.66
C ALA A 28 -6.13 18.27 3.18
N GLN A 29 -5.92 19.50 2.71
CA GLN A 29 -6.99 20.34 2.13
C GLN A 29 -7.52 19.78 0.80
N SER A 30 -6.66 19.17 -0.02
CA SER A 30 -7.06 18.57 -1.30
C SER A 30 -7.78 17.23 -1.13
N PHE A 31 -7.51 16.50 -0.06
CA PHE A 31 -8.08 15.18 0.22
C PHE A 31 -8.73 15.13 1.61
N PRO A 32 -9.77 15.92 1.88
CA PRO A 32 -10.33 16.07 3.24
C PRO A 32 -10.96 14.79 3.80
N ILE A 33 -11.40 13.87 2.94
CA ILE A 33 -12.00 12.59 3.35
C ILE A 33 -10.98 11.47 3.54
N PHE A 34 -9.73 11.65 3.10
CA PHE A 34 -8.69 10.63 3.15
C PHE A 34 -8.47 10.02 4.56
N PRO A 35 -8.40 10.82 5.66
CA PRO A 35 -8.25 10.24 7.00
C PRO A 35 -9.37 9.28 7.37
N SER A 36 -10.62 9.62 7.06
CA SER A 36 -11.78 8.76 7.34
C SER A 36 -11.78 7.51 6.45
N ARG A 37 -11.35 7.61 5.19
CA ARG A 37 -11.23 6.47 4.28
C ARG A 37 -10.17 5.48 4.74
N ILE A 38 -9.00 5.96 5.20
CA ILE A 38 -7.96 5.09 5.79
C ILE A 38 -8.49 4.37 7.04
N THR A 39 -9.20 5.09 7.92
CA THR A 39 -9.81 4.46 9.10
C THR A 39 -10.79 3.35 8.68
N GLN A 40 -11.70 3.62 7.75
CA GLN A 40 -12.65 2.64 7.22
C GLN A 40 -11.96 1.42 6.57
N LEU A 41 -10.88 1.65 5.80
CA LEU A 41 -10.10 0.58 5.19
C LEU A 41 -9.46 -0.32 6.24
N LEU A 42 -8.83 0.26 7.27
CA LEU A 42 -8.24 -0.51 8.37
C LEU A 42 -9.29 -1.29 9.16
N GLU A 43 -10.44 -0.68 9.45
CA GLU A 43 -11.57 -1.36 10.11
C GLU A 43 -12.09 -2.52 9.26
N LEU A 44 -12.25 -2.34 7.94
CA LEU A 44 -12.62 -3.39 7.01
C LEU A 44 -11.61 -4.55 7.06
N CYS A 45 -10.32 -4.26 6.86
CA CYS A 45 -9.27 -5.27 6.84
C CYS A 45 -9.21 -6.06 8.16
N ARG A 46 -9.28 -5.38 9.29
CA ARG A 46 -9.26 -6.00 10.63
C ARG A 46 -10.47 -6.88 10.88
N ARG A 47 -11.66 -6.43 10.49
CA ARG A 47 -12.91 -7.17 10.64
C ARG A 47 -12.93 -8.43 9.75
N GLU A 48 -12.47 -8.32 8.51
CA GLU A 48 -12.47 -9.40 7.53
C GLU A 48 -11.24 -10.33 7.65
N GLY A 49 -10.28 -10.01 8.51
CA GLY A 49 -9.04 -10.79 8.66
C GLY A 49 -8.06 -10.63 7.50
N ILE A 50 -8.15 -9.53 6.73
CA ILE A 50 -7.16 -9.17 5.71
C ILE A 50 -5.90 -8.73 6.44
N GLN A 51 -4.76 -9.35 6.12
CA GLN A 51 -3.48 -9.01 6.73
C GLN A 51 -3.07 -7.58 6.40
N VAL A 52 -2.82 -6.76 7.42
CA VAL A 52 -2.27 -5.40 7.23
C VAL A 52 -0.75 -5.44 7.38
N VAL A 53 -0.05 -4.85 6.42
CA VAL A 53 1.40 -4.62 6.43
C VAL A 53 1.64 -3.12 6.28
N HIS A 54 2.23 -2.51 7.29
CA HIS A 54 2.62 -1.10 7.26
C HIS A 54 4.01 -0.95 6.66
N LEU A 55 4.11 -0.27 5.53
CA LEU A 55 5.39 0.12 4.93
C LEU A 55 5.72 1.53 5.36
N ARG A 56 6.94 1.74 5.86
CA ARG A 56 7.40 3.05 6.33
C ARG A 56 8.80 3.35 5.82
N VAL A 57 9.08 4.62 5.59
CA VAL A 57 10.47 5.08 5.43
C VAL A 57 11.01 5.59 6.75
N SER A 58 12.32 5.39 6.97
CA SER A 58 13.01 5.90 8.15
C SER A 58 14.49 6.03 7.82
N PHE A 59 14.95 7.25 7.54
CA PHE A 59 16.32 7.50 7.13
C PHE A 59 17.20 7.99 8.28
N ARG A 60 18.46 7.58 8.28
CA ARG A 60 19.43 8.00 9.28
C ARG A 60 19.82 9.48 9.12
N SER A 61 20.05 10.16 10.23
CA SER A 61 20.50 11.55 10.22
C SER A 61 21.92 11.73 9.65
N ASP A 62 22.77 10.68 9.71
CA ASP A 62 24.12 10.65 9.14
C ASP A 62 24.16 10.49 7.61
N LYS A 63 23.00 10.36 6.97
CA LYS A 63 22.80 10.21 5.52
C LYS A 63 23.36 8.91 4.93
N SER A 64 23.77 7.93 5.75
CA SER A 64 24.40 6.69 5.28
C SER A 64 23.47 5.86 4.37
N ASP A 65 22.17 5.85 4.65
CA ASP A 65 21.12 5.09 3.95
C ASP A 65 20.26 5.94 3.00
N TRP A 66 20.60 7.22 2.79
CA TRP A 66 19.84 8.08 1.89
C TRP A 66 20.05 7.68 0.43
N MET A 67 18.99 7.75 -0.35
CA MET A 67 19.09 7.65 -1.81
C MET A 67 19.99 8.77 -2.37
N VAL A 68 20.83 8.43 -3.36
CA VAL A 68 21.89 9.32 -3.90
C VAL A 68 21.36 10.72 -4.26
N ARG A 69 20.20 10.79 -4.92
CA ARG A 69 19.60 12.07 -5.33
C ARG A 69 19.31 12.99 -4.15
N TYR A 70 18.86 12.42 -3.00
CA TYR A 70 18.57 13.18 -1.80
C TYR A 70 19.85 13.62 -1.06
N LYS A 71 20.95 12.86 -1.16
CA LYS A 71 22.25 13.30 -0.65
C LYS A 71 22.68 14.61 -1.31
N PHE A 72 22.52 14.73 -2.62
CA PHE A 72 22.81 15.97 -3.36
C PHE A 72 21.88 17.13 -2.97
N ARG A 73 20.61 16.85 -2.74
CA ARG A 73 19.63 17.85 -2.33
C ARG A 73 19.80 18.31 -0.87
N GLY A 74 20.54 17.54 -0.07
CA GLY A 74 20.76 17.80 1.35
C GLY A 74 19.52 17.65 2.24
N HIS A 75 18.42 17.11 1.70
CA HIS A 75 17.15 16.94 2.39
C HIS A 75 16.46 15.66 1.93
N ILE A 76 15.86 14.93 2.86
CA ILE A 76 15.02 13.75 2.64
C ILE A 76 13.91 13.75 3.70
N PRO A 77 12.67 13.28 3.38
CA PRO A 77 11.62 13.12 4.37
C PRO A 77 11.94 11.99 5.36
N CYS A 78 11.25 11.99 6.48
CA CYS A 78 11.27 10.91 7.48
C CYS A 78 12.65 10.58 8.03
N VAL A 79 13.43 11.61 8.42
CA VAL A 79 14.71 11.42 9.11
C VAL A 79 14.46 10.99 10.56
N GLN A 80 15.17 9.97 11.03
CA GLN A 80 15.09 9.45 12.40
C GLN A 80 15.29 10.57 13.43
N GLY A 81 14.47 10.56 14.47
CA GLY A 81 14.51 11.56 15.53
C GLY A 81 13.77 12.87 15.18
N THR A 82 13.17 12.99 14.01
CA THR A 82 12.29 14.11 13.65
C THR A 82 10.81 13.73 13.74
N PRO A 83 9.89 14.70 13.93
CA PRO A 83 8.46 14.42 13.93
C PRO A 83 7.94 13.82 12.60
N GLY A 84 8.68 14.02 11.50
CA GLY A 84 8.30 13.55 10.16
C GLY A 84 8.14 12.05 10.03
N VAL A 85 8.87 11.25 10.85
CA VAL A 85 8.77 9.78 10.84
C VAL A 85 7.52 9.25 11.55
N GLU A 86 6.83 10.09 12.33
CA GLU A 86 5.69 9.65 13.13
C GLU A 86 4.53 9.24 12.22
N THR A 87 3.89 8.13 12.60
CA THR A 87 2.69 7.66 11.91
C THR A 87 1.52 8.62 12.13
N LEU A 88 0.74 8.82 11.09
CA LEU A 88 -0.49 9.62 11.16
C LEU A 88 -1.49 8.97 12.12
N PRO A 89 -2.17 9.75 12.99
CA PRO A 89 -3.02 9.20 14.07
C PRO A 89 -4.15 8.27 13.58
N PHE A 90 -4.63 8.47 12.36
CA PHE A 90 -5.68 7.68 11.75
C PHE A 90 -5.18 6.41 11.03
N ALA A 91 -3.87 6.13 11.08
CA ALA A 91 -3.22 5.01 10.40
C ALA A 91 -2.30 4.20 11.33
N LEU A 92 -2.55 4.27 12.64
CA LEU A 92 -1.76 3.53 13.63
C LEU A 92 -1.95 2.02 13.47
N GLU A 93 -0.85 1.29 13.67
CA GLU A 93 -0.87 -0.17 13.69
C GLU A 93 -1.63 -0.72 14.90
N ALA A 94 -2.35 -1.81 14.68
CA ALA A 94 -2.93 -2.61 15.74
C ALA A 94 -1.93 -3.70 16.22
N PRO A 95 -2.10 -4.25 17.45
CA PRO A 95 -1.28 -5.34 17.94
C PRO A 95 -1.26 -6.52 16.96
N GLY A 96 -0.05 -6.99 16.58
CA GLY A 96 0.14 -8.10 15.65
C GLY A 96 0.22 -7.71 14.17
N GLU A 97 -0.02 -6.46 13.82
CA GLU A 97 0.25 -5.95 12.46
C GLU A 97 1.76 -5.74 12.25
N VAL A 98 2.22 -6.01 11.03
CA VAL A 98 3.64 -5.97 10.71
C VAL A 98 4.03 -4.60 10.19
N VAL A 99 5.16 -4.09 10.68
CA VAL A 99 5.81 -2.88 10.17
C VAL A 99 7.09 -3.26 9.47
N ILE A 100 7.24 -2.89 8.20
CA ILE A 100 8.45 -3.09 7.40
C ILE A 100 9.01 -1.72 7.01
N VAL A 101 10.26 -1.47 7.39
CA VAL A 101 10.96 -0.22 7.06
C VAL A 101 11.66 -0.37 5.71
N LYS A 102 11.49 0.62 4.83
CA LYS A 102 12.14 0.69 3.53
C LYS A 102 12.97 1.98 3.41
N HIS A 103 13.98 1.97 2.54
CA HIS A 103 14.84 3.12 2.23
C HIS A 103 14.77 3.50 0.75
N SER A 104 13.60 3.27 0.13
CA SER A 104 13.33 3.58 -1.27
C SER A 104 11.85 3.88 -1.47
N PHE A 105 11.46 4.26 -2.69
CA PHE A 105 10.04 4.44 -3.04
C PHE A 105 9.28 3.12 -3.04
N ASP A 106 9.92 2.04 -3.48
CA ASP A 106 9.33 0.72 -3.62
C ASP A 106 9.44 -0.09 -2.32
N GLY A 107 8.32 -0.65 -1.85
CA GLY A 107 8.26 -1.52 -0.68
C GLY A 107 9.07 -2.81 -0.85
N PHE A 108 9.08 -3.38 -2.05
CA PHE A 108 9.80 -4.62 -2.35
C PHE A 108 11.32 -4.46 -2.45
N HIS A 109 11.82 -3.22 -2.45
CA HIS A 109 13.25 -2.99 -2.30
C HIS A 109 13.80 -3.53 -0.97
N ASN A 110 12.96 -3.62 0.08
CA ASN A 110 13.28 -4.41 1.25
C ASN A 110 12.84 -5.87 1.03
N PRO A 111 13.77 -6.85 0.94
CA PRO A 111 13.45 -8.25 0.66
C PRO A 111 12.58 -8.91 1.74
N GLN A 112 12.48 -8.32 2.93
CA GLN A 112 11.61 -8.81 3.99
C GLN A 112 10.15 -8.77 3.60
N LEU A 113 9.72 -7.80 2.76
CA LEU A 113 8.33 -7.71 2.32
C LEU A 113 7.95 -8.93 1.48
N LEU A 114 8.75 -9.24 0.45
CA LEU A 114 8.49 -10.39 -0.42
C LEU A 114 8.49 -11.70 0.37
N ALA A 115 9.52 -11.90 1.20
CA ALA A 115 9.64 -13.09 2.04
C ALA A 115 8.45 -13.24 2.99
N TYR A 116 8.01 -12.15 3.61
CA TYR A 116 6.85 -12.15 4.49
C TYR A 116 5.57 -12.53 3.75
N LEU A 117 5.25 -11.87 2.64
CA LEU A 117 4.05 -12.13 1.86
C LEU A 117 3.99 -13.59 1.36
N GLN A 118 5.10 -14.10 0.84
CA GLN A 118 5.23 -15.49 0.40
C GLN A 118 5.05 -16.48 1.55
N SER A 119 5.68 -16.24 2.70
CA SER A 119 5.55 -17.12 3.89
C SER A 119 4.12 -17.17 4.44
N LYS A 120 3.31 -16.14 4.15
CA LYS A 120 1.89 -16.05 4.52
C LYS A 120 0.93 -16.48 3.40
N GLY A 121 1.45 -16.99 2.28
CA GLY A 121 0.66 -17.44 1.14
C GLY A 121 -0.20 -16.32 0.52
N LYS A 122 0.32 -15.08 0.53
CA LYS A 122 -0.41 -13.94 -0.06
C LYS A 122 -0.31 -13.99 -1.58
N ARG A 123 -1.40 -13.66 -2.27
CA ARG A 123 -1.51 -13.69 -3.73
C ARG A 123 -2.14 -12.44 -4.32
N PHE A 124 -2.97 -11.75 -3.55
CA PHE A 124 -3.63 -10.51 -3.93
C PHE A 124 -3.29 -9.40 -2.95
N LEU A 125 -2.83 -8.25 -3.47
CA LEU A 125 -2.39 -7.12 -2.65
C LEU A 125 -3.27 -5.89 -2.89
N LEU A 126 -3.81 -5.34 -1.81
CA LEU A 126 -4.42 -4.02 -1.82
C LEU A 126 -3.33 -3.01 -1.48
N ALA A 127 -3.16 -1.99 -2.29
CA ALA A 127 -2.20 -0.92 -2.05
C ALA A 127 -2.92 0.39 -1.73
N ALA A 128 -2.56 1.04 -0.64
CA ALA A 128 -3.09 2.32 -0.19
C ALA A 128 -2.01 3.16 0.49
N GLY A 129 -2.16 4.48 0.53
CA GLY A 129 -1.27 5.37 1.26
C GLY A 129 -0.70 6.52 0.45
N LEU A 130 0.52 6.93 0.77
CA LEU A 130 1.18 8.14 0.32
C LEU A 130 2.51 7.86 -0.37
N VAL A 131 2.82 8.53 -1.49
CA VAL A 131 1.94 9.28 -2.34
C VAL A 131 1.67 8.45 -3.60
N THR A 132 0.51 8.68 -4.22
CA THR A 132 0.00 7.85 -5.32
C THR A 132 1.01 7.65 -6.44
N SER A 133 1.64 8.74 -6.94
CA SER A 133 2.51 8.72 -8.12
C SER A 133 3.93 8.18 -7.87
N THR A 134 4.26 7.87 -6.63
CA THR A 134 5.60 7.34 -6.26
C THR A 134 5.50 6.08 -5.41
N CYS A 135 5.45 6.19 -4.10
CA CYS A 135 5.58 5.02 -3.23
C CYS A 135 4.47 3.99 -3.45
N VAL A 136 3.22 4.44 -3.65
CA VAL A 136 2.10 3.54 -3.97
C VAL A 136 2.30 2.92 -5.35
N LEU A 137 2.54 3.74 -6.38
CA LEU A 137 2.77 3.27 -7.75
C LEU A 137 3.90 2.26 -7.83
N PHE A 138 5.11 2.61 -7.34
CA PHE A 138 6.27 1.73 -7.46
C PHE A 138 6.07 0.42 -6.71
N THR A 139 5.45 0.46 -5.53
CA THR A 139 5.16 -0.76 -4.78
C THR A 139 4.12 -1.63 -5.49
N ALA A 140 3.06 -1.05 -6.07
CA ALA A 140 2.05 -1.80 -6.84
C ALA A 140 2.62 -2.41 -8.13
N VAL A 141 3.50 -1.68 -8.84
CA VAL A 141 4.21 -2.19 -10.02
C VAL A 141 5.13 -3.35 -9.64
N SER A 142 5.91 -3.22 -8.57
CA SER A 142 6.77 -4.30 -8.09
C SER A 142 5.96 -5.51 -7.62
N ALA A 143 4.81 -5.31 -6.99
CA ALA A 143 3.91 -6.40 -6.63
C ALA A 143 3.53 -7.24 -7.87
N ALA A 144 3.11 -6.59 -8.96
CA ALA A 144 2.79 -7.28 -10.22
C ALA A 144 4.01 -8.01 -10.81
N GLN A 145 5.19 -7.40 -10.77
CA GLN A 145 6.44 -8.02 -11.25
C GLN A 145 6.88 -9.24 -10.41
N HIS A 146 6.47 -9.29 -9.14
CA HIS A 146 6.69 -10.43 -8.25
C HIS A 146 5.58 -11.50 -8.31
N GLY A 147 4.63 -11.37 -9.24
CA GLY A 147 3.57 -12.35 -9.48
C GLY A 147 2.34 -12.21 -8.57
N PHE A 148 2.19 -11.08 -7.89
CA PHE A 148 0.97 -10.78 -7.15
C PHE A 148 -0.06 -10.10 -8.06
N LEU A 149 -1.33 -10.45 -7.91
CA LEU A 149 -2.42 -9.58 -8.35
C LEU A 149 -2.49 -8.37 -7.42
N ALA A 150 -2.83 -7.21 -7.96
CA ALA A 150 -2.84 -5.98 -7.19
C ALA A 150 -4.03 -5.08 -7.53
N ALA A 151 -4.59 -4.43 -6.52
CA ALA A 151 -5.53 -3.33 -6.68
C ALA A 151 -5.09 -2.12 -5.84
N VAL A 152 -5.21 -0.93 -6.40
CA VAL A 152 -5.01 0.32 -5.67
C VAL A 152 -6.37 0.78 -5.12
N VAL A 153 -6.43 1.01 -3.82
CA VAL A 153 -7.61 1.57 -3.14
C VAL A 153 -7.56 3.09 -3.29
N GLU A 154 -8.16 3.58 -4.37
CA GLU A 154 -7.94 4.94 -4.85
C GLU A 154 -8.38 6.05 -3.87
N ASP A 155 -9.48 5.87 -3.16
CA ASP A 155 -9.95 6.79 -2.13
C ASP A 155 -9.16 6.72 -0.81
N CYS A 156 -8.21 5.77 -0.73
CA CYS A 156 -7.20 5.63 0.31
C CYS A 156 -5.79 5.94 -0.19
N CYS A 157 -5.67 6.66 -1.31
CA CYS A 157 -4.42 7.20 -1.83
C CYS A 157 -4.54 8.72 -1.99
N ALA A 158 -3.42 9.43 -1.84
CA ALA A 158 -3.38 10.88 -2.06
C ALA A 158 -2.05 11.31 -2.68
N ASP A 159 -2.11 12.40 -3.44
CA ASP A 159 -0.96 13.07 -4.05
C ASP A 159 -1.37 14.50 -4.46
N GLU A 160 -0.55 15.23 -5.19
CA GLU A 160 -1.05 16.39 -5.92
C GLU A 160 -2.22 15.92 -6.81
N PRO A 161 -3.39 16.61 -6.78
CA PRO A 161 -4.63 16.09 -7.38
C PRO A 161 -4.51 15.64 -8.85
N THR A 162 -3.76 16.41 -9.66
CA THR A 162 -3.54 16.07 -11.07
C THR A 162 -2.67 14.84 -11.22
N LEU A 163 -1.58 14.73 -10.44
CA LEU A 163 -0.70 13.56 -10.45
C LEU A 163 -1.41 12.32 -9.94
N HIS A 164 -2.24 12.45 -8.91
CA HIS A 164 -3.06 11.36 -8.40
C HIS A 164 -3.91 10.75 -9.51
N GLN A 165 -4.74 11.57 -10.16
CA GLN A 165 -5.64 11.10 -11.22
C GLN A 165 -4.88 10.53 -12.43
N GLN A 166 -3.86 11.25 -12.92
CA GLN A 166 -3.06 10.81 -14.06
C GLN A 166 -2.36 9.48 -13.79
N THR A 167 -1.87 9.26 -12.58
CA THR A 167 -1.22 8.00 -12.20
C THR A 167 -2.22 6.85 -12.23
N LEU A 168 -3.38 7.02 -11.61
CA LEU A 168 -4.42 5.99 -11.59
C LEU A 168 -4.89 5.63 -13.00
N ASP A 169 -5.11 6.64 -13.86
CA ASP A 169 -5.58 6.41 -15.24
C ASP A 169 -4.50 5.76 -16.12
N ARG A 170 -3.24 6.15 -15.92
CA ARG A 170 -2.12 5.69 -16.76
C ARG A 170 -1.75 4.24 -16.54
N TYR A 171 -1.82 3.76 -15.28
CA TYR A 171 -1.27 2.46 -14.89
C TYR A 171 -2.31 1.38 -14.58
N GLN A 172 -3.59 1.60 -14.92
CA GLN A 172 -4.67 0.61 -14.75
C GLN A 172 -4.46 -0.70 -15.51
N PHE A 173 -3.50 -0.78 -16.43
CA PHE A 173 -3.11 -2.03 -17.09
C PHE A 173 -2.18 -2.91 -16.22
N ILE A 174 -1.69 -2.40 -15.08
CA ILE A 174 -0.83 -3.14 -14.15
C ILE A 174 -1.60 -3.57 -12.91
N PHE A 175 -2.47 -2.69 -12.40
CA PHE A 175 -3.26 -2.92 -11.20
C PHE A 175 -4.71 -2.49 -11.43
N GLU A 176 -5.61 -3.09 -10.70
CA GLU A 176 -7.01 -2.69 -10.68
C GLU A 176 -7.21 -1.45 -9.80
N ARG A 177 -8.34 -0.77 -9.99
CA ARG A 177 -8.76 0.35 -9.14
C ARG A 177 -10.00 -0.04 -8.37
N THR A 178 -10.00 0.25 -7.08
CA THR A 178 -11.16 0.04 -6.22
C THR A 178 -11.29 1.15 -5.19
N THR A 179 -12.41 1.17 -4.48
CA THR A 179 -12.62 2.02 -3.29
C THR A 179 -12.89 1.14 -2.08
N VAL A 180 -12.78 1.67 -0.86
CA VAL A 180 -13.05 0.91 0.36
C VAL A 180 -14.41 0.19 0.30
N GLU A 181 -15.43 0.90 -0.17
CA GLU A 181 -16.80 0.37 -0.23
C GLU A 181 -16.95 -0.78 -1.21
N ARG A 182 -16.17 -0.78 -2.30
CA ARG A 182 -16.24 -1.79 -3.36
C ARG A 182 -15.42 -3.05 -3.08
N ILE A 183 -14.46 -3.02 -2.16
CA ILE A 183 -13.60 -4.18 -1.86
C ILE A 183 -14.42 -5.47 -1.65
N PRO A 184 -15.49 -5.49 -0.83
CA PRO A 184 -16.27 -6.71 -0.64
C PRO A 184 -16.98 -7.19 -1.91
N ASP A 185 -17.37 -6.30 -2.80
CA ASP A 185 -18.07 -6.62 -4.04
C ASP A 185 -17.10 -7.12 -5.13
N CYS A 186 -15.85 -6.68 -5.11
CA CYS A 186 -14.79 -7.14 -6.00
C CYS A 186 -14.25 -8.53 -5.64
N PHE A 187 -14.46 -9.02 -4.41
CA PHE A 187 -13.90 -10.28 -3.92
C PHE A 187 -14.13 -11.48 -4.85
N PRO A 188 -15.36 -11.74 -5.38
CA PRO A 188 -15.59 -12.92 -6.22
C PRO A 188 -14.77 -12.88 -7.52
N GLU A 189 -14.60 -11.70 -8.12
CA GLU A 189 -13.82 -11.52 -9.34
C GLU A 189 -12.32 -11.73 -9.07
N TRP A 190 -11.80 -11.19 -7.97
CA TRP A 190 -10.41 -11.36 -7.56
C TRP A 190 -10.08 -12.82 -7.20
N GLN A 191 -11.00 -13.51 -6.54
CA GLN A 191 -10.85 -14.93 -6.25
C GLN A 191 -10.82 -15.75 -7.54
N ALA A 192 -11.73 -15.50 -8.46
CA ALA A 192 -11.75 -16.18 -9.76
C ALA A 192 -10.47 -15.93 -10.57
N ALA A 193 -9.91 -14.71 -10.50
CA ALA A 193 -8.64 -14.40 -11.16
C ALA A 193 -7.47 -15.19 -10.56
N MET A 194 -7.40 -15.36 -9.23
CA MET A 194 -6.39 -16.21 -8.59
C MET A 194 -6.53 -17.68 -8.96
N GLU A 195 -7.77 -18.20 -9.02
CA GLU A 195 -8.05 -19.58 -9.45
C GLU A 195 -7.67 -19.81 -10.91
N ALA A 196 -7.95 -18.87 -11.81
CA ALA A 196 -7.54 -18.94 -13.21
C ALA A 196 -6.02 -18.99 -13.37
N LEU A 197 -5.25 -18.26 -12.56
CA LEU A 197 -3.79 -18.35 -12.55
C LEU A 197 -3.29 -19.73 -12.11
N ASP A 198 -3.97 -20.40 -11.17
CA ASP A 198 -3.62 -21.75 -10.75
C ASP A 198 -3.85 -22.79 -11.86
N GLU A 199 -4.89 -22.61 -12.66
CA GLU A 199 -5.14 -23.50 -13.80
C GLU A 199 -4.12 -23.30 -14.93
N LEU A 200 -3.71 -22.05 -15.20
CA LEU A 200 -2.65 -21.78 -16.16
C LEU A 200 -1.32 -22.42 -15.77
N ALA A 201 -0.97 -22.37 -14.47
CA ALA A 201 0.28 -22.94 -13.95
C ALA A 201 0.30 -24.50 -13.97
N LYS A 202 -0.87 -25.18 -14.10
CA LYS A 202 -0.96 -26.64 -14.22
C LYS A 202 -0.84 -27.14 -15.66
N GLY A 203 -1.02 -26.24 -16.64
CA GLY A 203 -1.01 -26.57 -18.06
C GLY A 203 0.38 -26.53 -18.72
N ASP A 204 1.38 -26.06 -18.00
CA ASP A 204 2.81 -26.05 -18.37
C ASP A 204 3.54 -27.24 -17.71
#